data_b3d2b820dc90ee9d415f2e69a1e72859
#
_entry.id   b3d2b820dc90ee9d415f2e69a1e72859
#
_cell.length_a   1.000
_cell.length_b   1.000
_cell.length_c   1.000
_cell.angle_alpha   90.00
_cell.angle_beta   90.00
_cell.angle_gamma   90.00
#
_symmetry.space_group_name_H-M   'P 1'
#
loop_
_entity.id
_entity.type
_entity.pdbx_description
1 polymer ?
#
loop_
_entity_poly.entity_id
_entity_poly.type
_entity_poly.pdbx_seq_one_letter_code
_entity_poly.pdbx_strand_id
1 'polypeptide(L)'
;MSTPAPPVIRKHDAAPGSTRLEALGLVWLAEAMPDGGAPVVPVRCGEGWLEEPRLRQSRPTPAAARAFGRALARTHAAGAGEHGAAPPGWEEDSGWMGAARLPLRPGPAPSPGTTESGGAPAAPGIPSAPGPAPRRWGEFYAEDRLLPYLGAARANGSLDASGARLVERVAGRLASGLLDADQPALVSALARERGGAPDAARLAARTHGDLWAGNVLWVARSETASWAPAPAVGGPMGGPGTGPEDGPLEGAPAPGAPAGGERRAPDVVGVLIDPAAQGGHAETDLAELGVFSQPHLDQVYAGYEEVSALAAGWRERVGAHQLHMLIIHAALFGGGYGARTVATARRYA
;
A
#
# COMPACT_ATOMS: atom_id res chain seq x y z
N MET A 1 12.45 -1.39 -38.03
CA MET A 1 13.54 -1.49 -37.03
C MET A 1 12.85 -1.71 -35.67
N SER A 2 13.02 -2.89 -35.07
CA SER A 2 12.45 -3.18 -33.74
C SER A 2 13.09 -2.26 -32.71
N THR A 3 12.27 -1.50 -31.99
CA THR A 3 12.73 -0.73 -30.84
C THR A 3 13.29 -1.71 -29.81
N PRO A 4 14.50 -1.52 -29.28
CA PRO A 4 15.04 -2.40 -28.27
C PRO A 4 14.11 -2.41 -27.04
N ALA A 5 13.89 -3.57 -26.44
CA ALA A 5 13.11 -3.69 -25.23
C ALA A 5 13.68 -2.74 -24.15
N PRO A 6 12.83 -2.07 -23.37
CA PRO A 6 13.31 -1.19 -22.30
C PRO A 6 14.17 -2.00 -21.30
N PRO A 7 15.20 -1.39 -20.71
CA PRO A 7 16.00 -2.05 -19.69
C PRO A 7 15.13 -2.43 -18.49
N VAL A 8 15.36 -3.61 -17.93
CA VAL A 8 14.64 -4.12 -16.76
C VAL A 8 15.54 -4.20 -15.53
N ILE A 9 14.92 -4.18 -14.35
CA ILE A 9 15.53 -4.56 -13.08
C ILE A 9 14.98 -5.93 -12.75
N ARG A 10 15.85 -6.90 -12.47
CA ARG A 10 15.45 -8.22 -11.97
C ARG A 10 15.89 -8.35 -10.52
N LYS A 11 14.95 -8.73 -9.67
CA LYS A 11 15.16 -9.06 -8.25
C LYS A 11 15.00 -10.57 -8.07
N HIS A 12 15.71 -11.13 -7.11
CA HIS A 12 15.58 -12.51 -6.67
C HIS A 12 15.19 -12.56 -5.21
N ASP A 13 14.59 -13.67 -4.81
CA ASP A 13 14.18 -13.88 -3.42
C ASP A 13 15.36 -13.67 -2.45
N ALA A 14 15.23 -12.66 -1.60
CA ALA A 14 16.10 -12.45 -0.45
C ALA A 14 15.66 -13.32 0.75
N ALA A 15 14.38 -13.71 0.77
CA ALA A 15 13.76 -14.63 1.69
C ALA A 15 12.66 -15.39 0.95
N PRO A 16 12.28 -16.60 1.37
CA PRO A 16 11.33 -17.44 0.63
C PRO A 16 10.05 -16.69 0.27
N GLY A 17 9.75 -16.59 -1.04
CA GLY A 17 8.55 -15.96 -1.55
C GLY A 17 8.52 -14.43 -1.48
N SER A 18 9.62 -13.75 -1.11
CA SER A 18 9.65 -12.29 -0.98
C SER A 18 9.31 -11.58 -2.30
N THR A 19 9.83 -12.07 -3.42
CA THR A 19 9.51 -11.49 -4.75
C THR A 19 8.06 -11.74 -5.17
N ARG A 20 7.49 -12.90 -4.80
CA ARG A 20 6.08 -13.19 -5.04
C ARG A 20 5.17 -12.26 -4.24
N LEU A 21 5.47 -12.03 -2.96
CA LEU A 21 4.69 -11.12 -2.11
C LEU A 21 4.73 -9.69 -2.66
N GLU A 22 5.92 -9.21 -3.04
CA GLU A 22 6.09 -7.89 -3.66
C GLU A 22 5.28 -7.77 -4.95
N ALA A 23 5.36 -8.78 -5.84
CA ALA A 23 4.60 -8.79 -7.09
C ALA A 23 3.08 -8.75 -6.85
N LEU A 24 2.57 -9.56 -5.89
CA LEU A 24 1.16 -9.52 -5.51
C LEU A 24 0.76 -8.16 -4.95
N GLY A 25 1.63 -7.53 -4.16
CA GLY A 25 1.42 -6.18 -3.62
C GLY A 25 1.34 -5.13 -4.74
N LEU A 26 2.25 -5.16 -5.71
CA LEU A 26 2.25 -4.25 -6.86
C LEU A 26 0.97 -4.42 -7.69
N VAL A 27 0.57 -5.66 -7.99
CA VAL A 27 -0.67 -5.94 -8.73
C VAL A 27 -1.89 -5.42 -7.96
N TRP A 28 -1.96 -5.69 -6.67
CA TRP A 28 -3.08 -5.25 -5.83
C TRP A 28 -3.18 -3.72 -5.77
N LEU A 29 -2.06 -3.01 -5.59
CA LEU A 29 -2.06 -1.55 -5.61
C LEU A 29 -2.48 -1.00 -6.98
N ALA A 30 -2.04 -1.63 -8.07
CA ALA A 30 -2.34 -1.21 -9.45
C ALA A 30 -3.83 -1.32 -9.81
N GLU A 31 -4.61 -2.17 -9.14
CA GLU A 31 -6.07 -2.25 -9.33
C GLU A 31 -6.80 -0.92 -9.10
N ALA A 32 -6.20 0.01 -8.33
CA ALA A 32 -6.76 1.34 -8.12
C ALA A 32 -6.47 2.33 -9.27
N MET A 33 -5.56 2.01 -10.20
CA MET A 33 -5.14 2.94 -11.27
C MET A 33 -6.29 3.35 -12.19
N PRO A 34 -7.20 2.47 -12.63
CA PRO A 34 -8.34 2.85 -13.46
C PRO A 34 -9.23 3.92 -12.82
N ASP A 35 -9.35 3.91 -11.49
CA ASP A 35 -10.12 4.88 -10.72
C ASP A 35 -9.30 6.12 -10.33
N GLY A 36 -8.14 6.31 -10.96
CA GLY A 36 -7.24 7.43 -10.73
C GLY A 36 -6.33 7.27 -9.50
N GLY A 37 -6.09 6.05 -9.06
CA GLY A 37 -5.07 5.71 -8.06
C GLY A 37 -3.65 6.04 -8.52
N ALA A 38 -2.70 5.98 -7.59
CA ALA A 38 -1.30 6.25 -7.87
C ALA A 38 -0.75 5.28 -8.93
N PRO A 39 0.06 5.76 -9.89
CA PRO A 39 0.77 4.87 -10.80
C PRO A 39 1.62 3.86 -10.03
N VAL A 40 1.58 2.61 -10.42
CA VAL A 40 2.36 1.50 -9.85
C VAL A 40 3.23 0.92 -10.95
N VAL A 41 4.49 0.60 -10.64
CA VAL A 41 5.39 -0.02 -11.61
C VAL A 41 4.82 -1.36 -12.10
N PRO A 42 4.74 -1.62 -13.41
CA PRO A 42 4.31 -2.91 -13.89
C PRO A 42 5.35 -3.98 -13.55
N VAL A 43 4.90 -5.16 -13.19
CA VAL A 43 5.74 -6.26 -12.74
C VAL A 43 5.48 -7.54 -13.53
N ARG A 44 6.53 -8.30 -13.77
CA ARG A 44 6.49 -9.70 -14.19
C ARG A 44 7.20 -10.53 -13.14
N CYS A 45 6.65 -11.67 -12.79
CA CYS A 45 7.27 -12.54 -11.80
C CYS A 45 7.23 -14.01 -12.24
N GLY A 46 8.12 -14.79 -11.65
CA GLY A 46 8.19 -16.24 -11.73
C GLY A 46 8.65 -16.80 -10.38
N GLU A 47 8.97 -18.07 -10.34
CA GLU A 47 9.44 -18.71 -9.12
C GLU A 47 10.78 -18.11 -8.68
N GLY A 48 10.79 -17.45 -7.51
CA GLY A 48 11.98 -16.86 -6.91
C GLY A 48 12.54 -15.59 -7.59
N TRP A 49 11.78 -14.95 -8.50
CA TRP A 49 12.22 -13.71 -9.15
C TRP A 49 11.05 -12.81 -9.54
N LEU A 50 11.33 -11.51 -9.65
CA LEU A 50 10.47 -10.53 -10.32
C LEU A 50 11.31 -9.61 -11.23
N GLU A 51 10.65 -9.05 -12.23
CA GLU A 51 11.18 -8.02 -13.14
C GLU A 51 10.25 -6.83 -13.22
N GLU A 52 10.83 -5.65 -13.22
CA GLU A 52 10.18 -4.37 -13.44
C GLU A 52 10.99 -3.50 -14.43
N PRO A 53 10.37 -2.58 -15.19
CA PRO A 53 11.10 -1.68 -16.06
C PRO A 53 12.02 -0.77 -15.23
N ARG A 54 13.24 -0.54 -15.75
CA ARG A 54 14.14 0.47 -15.17
C ARG A 54 13.65 1.86 -15.55
N LEU A 55 13.12 2.58 -14.59
CA LEU A 55 12.58 3.92 -14.75
C LEU A 55 13.68 4.98 -14.69
N ARG A 56 13.53 6.05 -15.47
CA ARG A 56 14.44 7.21 -15.42
C ARG A 56 13.88 8.24 -14.43
N GLN A 57 14.61 8.47 -13.36
CA GLN A 57 14.20 9.43 -12.35
C GLN A 57 14.24 10.87 -12.90
N SER A 58 13.21 11.62 -12.55
CA SER A 58 13.04 13.04 -12.78
C SER A 58 13.00 13.77 -11.45
N ARG A 59 13.17 15.09 -11.46
CA ARG A 59 12.98 15.90 -10.24
C ARG A 59 11.49 16.06 -9.97
N PRO A 60 11.02 15.80 -8.74
CA PRO A 60 9.64 16.09 -8.35
C PRO A 60 9.34 17.58 -8.45
N THR A 61 8.10 17.91 -8.77
CA THR A 61 7.60 19.28 -8.74
C THR A 61 6.46 19.39 -7.73
N PRO A 62 6.17 20.60 -7.18
CA PRO A 62 5.01 20.79 -6.30
C PRO A 62 3.70 20.31 -6.90
N ALA A 63 3.50 20.56 -8.21
CA ALA A 63 2.30 20.09 -8.92
C ALA A 63 2.22 18.57 -9.04
N ALA A 64 3.36 17.90 -9.31
CA ALA A 64 3.44 16.44 -9.35
C ALA A 64 3.17 15.82 -7.97
N ALA A 65 3.77 16.37 -6.91
CA ALA A 65 3.54 15.93 -5.54
C ALA A 65 2.07 16.07 -5.13
N ARG A 66 1.42 17.18 -5.49
CA ARG A 66 0.00 17.40 -5.23
C ARG A 66 -0.89 16.43 -6.01
N ALA A 67 -0.55 16.15 -7.28
CA ALA A 67 -1.24 15.14 -8.07
C ALA A 67 -1.07 13.73 -7.51
N PHE A 68 0.13 13.39 -7.03
CA PHE A 68 0.41 12.11 -6.36
C PHE A 68 -0.42 11.96 -5.08
N GLY A 69 -0.54 13.01 -4.25
CA GLY A 69 -1.41 12.99 -3.06
C GLY A 69 -2.87 12.67 -3.40
N ARG A 70 -3.42 13.29 -4.46
CA ARG A 70 -4.79 12.97 -4.95
C ARG A 70 -4.93 11.52 -5.39
N ALA A 71 -3.94 11.00 -6.09
CA ALA A 71 -3.94 9.63 -6.57
C ALA A 71 -3.78 8.62 -5.42
N LEU A 72 -2.91 8.90 -4.45
CA LEU A 72 -2.72 8.08 -3.26
C LEU A 72 -4.00 7.96 -2.44
N ALA A 73 -4.79 9.04 -2.31
CA ALA A 73 -6.09 9.00 -1.64
C ALA A 73 -7.06 7.99 -2.29
N ARG A 74 -7.02 7.84 -3.62
CA ARG A 74 -7.83 6.86 -4.35
C ARG A 74 -7.28 5.43 -4.20
N THR A 75 -5.96 5.27 -4.19
CA THR A 75 -5.33 3.96 -3.88
C THR A 75 -5.77 3.47 -2.50
N HIS A 76 -5.69 4.32 -1.48
CA HIS A 76 -6.15 3.96 -0.13
C HIS A 76 -7.64 3.62 -0.10
N ALA A 77 -8.46 4.36 -0.84
CA ALA A 77 -9.91 4.18 -0.89
C ALA A 77 -10.36 2.90 -1.61
N ALA A 78 -9.47 2.26 -2.38
CA ALA A 78 -9.72 0.91 -2.90
C ALA A 78 -9.98 -0.09 -1.77
N GLY A 79 -9.47 0.19 -0.56
CA GLY A 79 -9.80 -0.55 0.66
C GLY A 79 -9.14 -1.92 0.75
N ALA A 80 -9.28 -2.52 1.94
CA ALA A 80 -8.84 -3.86 2.26
C ALA A 80 -9.86 -4.53 3.20
N GLY A 81 -9.81 -5.86 3.34
CA GLY A 81 -10.76 -6.60 4.16
C GLY A 81 -10.62 -6.30 5.66
N GLU A 82 -9.40 -6.17 6.15
CA GLU A 82 -9.09 -5.85 7.54
C GLU A 82 -7.67 -5.29 7.67
N HIS A 83 -7.33 -4.78 8.86
CA HIS A 83 -5.96 -4.40 9.19
C HIS A 83 -5.04 -5.64 9.19
N GLY A 84 -3.91 -5.54 8.47
CA GLY A 84 -2.97 -6.62 8.26
C GLY A 84 -3.34 -7.58 7.14
N ALA A 85 -4.47 -7.38 6.43
CA ALA A 85 -4.83 -8.20 5.28
C ALA A 85 -3.72 -8.19 4.23
N ALA A 86 -3.28 -9.38 3.83
CA ALA A 86 -2.30 -9.56 2.77
C ALA A 86 -2.88 -9.24 1.39
N PRO A 87 -2.04 -8.97 0.38
CA PRO A 87 -2.48 -8.93 -1.01
C PRO A 87 -3.17 -10.26 -1.41
N PRO A 88 -4.24 -10.19 -2.26
CA PRO A 88 -4.91 -11.39 -2.75
C PRO A 88 -3.93 -12.40 -3.37
N GLY A 89 -4.10 -13.68 -3.04
CA GLY A 89 -3.21 -14.74 -3.49
C GLY A 89 -2.00 -15.00 -2.59
N TRP A 90 -1.83 -14.24 -1.50
CA TRP A 90 -0.88 -14.58 -0.43
C TRP A 90 -1.61 -15.34 0.68
N GLU A 91 -1.16 -16.56 0.96
CA GLU A 91 -1.88 -17.51 1.85
C GLU A 91 -1.19 -17.70 3.20
N GLU A 92 0.01 -17.11 3.39
CA GLU A 92 0.76 -17.23 4.63
C GLU A 92 0.38 -16.15 5.64
N ASP A 93 0.53 -16.44 6.92
CA ASP A 93 0.26 -15.51 8.06
C ASP A 93 1.37 -14.48 8.28
N SER A 94 2.39 -14.51 7.47
CA SER A 94 3.52 -13.60 7.52
C SER A 94 4.17 -13.43 6.15
N GLY A 95 4.82 -12.32 5.95
CA GLY A 95 5.61 -11.99 4.76
C GLY A 95 6.90 -11.28 5.16
N TRP A 96 7.30 -10.36 4.31
CA TRP A 96 8.58 -9.66 4.44
C TRP A 96 8.43 -8.17 4.20
N MET A 97 9.17 -7.38 4.97
CA MET A 97 9.48 -5.97 4.71
C MET A 97 11.00 -5.84 4.76
N GLY A 98 11.63 -5.78 3.59
CA GLY A 98 13.06 -6.02 3.48
C GLY A 98 13.46 -7.38 4.04
N ALA A 99 14.38 -7.43 5.02
CA ALA A 99 14.80 -8.66 5.69
C ALA A 99 14.00 -8.99 6.98
N ALA A 100 13.05 -8.14 7.35
CA ALA A 100 12.24 -8.37 8.56
C ALA A 100 10.96 -9.14 8.22
N ARG A 101 10.58 -10.08 9.10
CA ARG A 101 9.26 -10.72 9.01
C ARG A 101 8.18 -9.69 9.28
N LEU A 102 7.15 -9.73 8.45
CA LEU A 102 5.97 -8.89 8.53
C LEU A 102 4.76 -9.78 8.82
N PRO A 103 4.15 -9.71 10.01
CA PRO A 103 2.89 -10.39 10.28
C PRO A 103 1.80 -9.93 9.31
N LEU A 104 1.14 -10.87 8.63
CA LEU A 104 0.07 -10.64 7.68
C LEU A 104 -1.13 -11.51 8.01
N ARG A 105 -2.28 -11.19 7.42
CA ARG A 105 -3.48 -12.01 7.49
C ARG A 105 -3.86 -12.41 6.09
N PRO A 106 -3.81 -13.72 5.75
CA PRO A 106 -4.23 -14.18 4.44
C PRO A 106 -5.70 -13.78 4.22
N GLY A 107 -5.96 -13.17 3.07
CA GLY A 107 -7.32 -12.87 2.65
C GLY A 107 -8.09 -14.15 2.32
N PRO A 108 -9.43 -14.09 2.23
CA PRO A 108 -10.19 -15.21 1.68
C PRO A 108 -9.62 -15.55 0.29
N ALA A 109 -9.51 -16.85 0.01
CA ALA A 109 -9.11 -17.30 -1.32
C ALA A 109 -10.02 -16.64 -2.37
N PRO A 110 -9.48 -16.19 -3.53
CA PRO A 110 -10.31 -15.66 -4.59
C PRO A 110 -11.39 -16.68 -4.90
N SER A 111 -12.66 -16.28 -4.84
CA SER A 111 -13.77 -17.16 -5.23
C SER A 111 -13.48 -17.65 -6.65
N PRO A 112 -13.48 -18.97 -6.91
CA PRO A 112 -13.31 -19.48 -8.25
C PRO A 112 -14.37 -18.80 -9.11
N GLY A 113 -13.92 -18.06 -10.15
CA GLY A 113 -14.80 -17.33 -11.05
C GLY A 113 -15.94 -18.24 -11.45
N THR A 114 -17.16 -17.78 -11.30
CA THR A 114 -18.37 -18.45 -11.78
C THR A 114 -18.27 -18.55 -13.30
N THR A 115 -17.58 -19.56 -13.79
CA THR A 115 -17.90 -20.10 -15.11
C THR A 115 -19.24 -20.77 -14.94
N GLU A 116 -20.28 -20.18 -15.52
CA GLU A 116 -21.58 -20.81 -15.68
C GLU A 116 -21.43 -22.12 -16.42
N SER A 117 -21.28 -23.21 -15.69
CA SER A 117 -21.57 -24.54 -16.17
C SER A 117 -22.60 -25.12 -15.23
N GLY A 118 -23.80 -25.40 -15.78
CA GLY A 118 -24.97 -25.89 -15.06
C GLY A 118 -24.66 -27.09 -14.19
N GLY A 119 -24.53 -26.83 -12.89
CA GLY A 119 -24.42 -27.82 -11.83
C GLY A 119 -25.58 -27.66 -10.86
N ALA A 120 -26.14 -28.78 -10.40
CA ALA A 120 -27.26 -28.84 -9.48
C ALA A 120 -27.09 -27.94 -8.24
N PRO A 121 -28.21 -27.46 -7.64
CA PRO A 121 -28.13 -26.56 -6.48
C PRO A 121 -27.42 -27.27 -5.32
N ALA A 122 -26.36 -26.65 -4.81
CA ALA A 122 -25.66 -27.12 -3.62
C ALA A 122 -26.64 -27.11 -2.43
N ALA A 123 -26.60 -28.16 -1.61
CA ALA A 123 -27.38 -28.23 -0.38
C ALA A 123 -27.09 -27.00 0.51
N PRO A 124 -28.07 -26.46 1.27
CA PRO A 124 -27.85 -25.34 2.16
C PRO A 124 -26.79 -25.70 3.20
N GLY A 125 -25.59 -25.15 3.02
CA GLY A 125 -24.50 -25.27 3.97
C GLY A 125 -24.90 -24.65 5.30
N ILE A 126 -24.53 -25.30 6.40
CA ILE A 126 -24.62 -24.73 7.75
C ILE A 126 -23.83 -23.43 7.71
N PRO A 127 -24.40 -22.26 8.10
CA PRO A 127 -23.67 -21.02 8.14
C PRO A 127 -22.44 -21.21 9.04
N SER A 128 -21.24 -21.07 8.50
CA SER A 128 -20.02 -21.04 9.29
C SER A 128 -20.17 -19.99 10.38
N ALA A 129 -19.78 -20.34 11.61
CA ALA A 129 -19.76 -19.36 12.71
C ALA A 129 -19.01 -18.09 12.23
N PRO A 130 -19.52 -16.89 12.55
CA PRO A 130 -18.83 -15.67 12.19
C PRO A 130 -17.39 -15.73 12.73
N GLY A 131 -16.40 -15.51 11.87
CA GLY A 131 -15.00 -15.40 12.27
C GLY A 131 -14.82 -14.32 13.33
N PRO A 132 -13.67 -14.27 14.03
CA PRO A 132 -13.41 -13.21 15.01
C PRO A 132 -13.57 -11.85 14.33
N ALA A 133 -14.17 -10.89 15.06
CA ALA A 133 -14.38 -9.55 14.52
C ALA A 133 -13.03 -8.91 14.10
N PRO A 134 -12.97 -8.16 12.99
CA PRO A 134 -11.77 -7.46 12.58
C PRO A 134 -11.21 -6.61 13.71
N ARG A 135 -9.90 -6.58 13.89
CA ARG A 135 -9.23 -5.79 14.93
C ARG A 135 -9.32 -4.30 14.63
N ARG A 136 -9.32 -3.47 15.68
CA ARG A 136 -9.13 -2.03 15.54
C ARG A 136 -7.68 -1.74 15.13
N TRP A 137 -7.44 -0.55 14.56
CA TRP A 137 -6.10 -0.16 14.13
C TRP A 137 -5.07 -0.24 15.25
N GLY A 138 -5.37 0.29 16.43
CA GLY A 138 -4.42 0.30 17.53
C GLY A 138 -4.05 -1.08 18.05
N GLU A 139 -4.97 -2.05 18.05
CA GLU A 139 -4.70 -3.46 18.37
C GLU A 139 -3.75 -4.08 17.36
N PHE A 140 -4.08 -3.97 16.08
CA PHE A 140 -3.24 -4.43 14.98
C PHE A 140 -1.84 -3.80 15.01
N TYR A 141 -1.78 -2.48 15.16
CA TYR A 141 -0.52 -1.75 15.08
C TYR A 141 0.42 -2.08 16.24
N ALA A 142 -0.13 -2.25 17.44
CA ALA A 142 0.63 -2.68 18.61
C ALA A 142 1.19 -4.09 18.42
N GLU A 143 0.34 -5.05 18.09
CA GLU A 143 0.65 -6.47 18.09
C GLU A 143 1.47 -6.90 16.88
N ASP A 144 1.18 -6.35 15.68
CA ASP A 144 1.79 -6.80 14.44
C ASP A 144 2.86 -5.81 13.91
N ARG A 145 2.89 -4.56 14.40
CA ARG A 145 3.78 -3.52 13.85
C ARG A 145 4.80 -2.96 14.85
N LEU A 146 4.60 -3.12 16.15
CA LEU A 146 5.54 -2.63 17.14
C LEU A 146 6.21 -3.76 17.93
N LEU A 147 5.43 -4.59 18.61
CA LEU A 147 5.94 -5.60 19.53
C LEU A 147 6.84 -6.67 18.88
N PRO A 148 6.61 -7.15 17.65
CA PRO A 148 7.45 -8.18 17.03
C PRO A 148 8.92 -7.77 16.86
N TYR A 149 9.21 -6.48 16.73
CA TYR A 149 10.55 -5.98 16.43
C TYR A 149 11.39 -5.63 17.67
N LEU A 150 10.75 -5.59 18.87
CA LEU A 150 11.44 -5.24 20.12
C LEU A 150 12.60 -6.18 20.45
N GLY A 151 12.39 -7.49 20.25
CA GLY A 151 13.41 -8.50 20.52
C GLY A 151 14.69 -8.26 19.72
N ALA A 152 14.55 -8.06 18.41
CA ALA A 152 15.68 -7.82 17.52
C ALA A 152 16.36 -6.47 17.79
N ALA A 153 15.59 -5.39 18.02
CA ALA A 153 16.13 -4.07 18.35
C ALA A 153 16.88 -4.05 19.69
N ARG A 154 16.49 -4.91 20.64
CA ARG A 154 17.24 -5.10 21.89
C ARG A 154 18.51 -5.92 21.68
N ALA A 155 18.41 -7.01 20.93
CA ALA A 155 19.52 -7.92 20.69
C ALA A 155 20.70 -7.24 19.98
N ASN A 156 20.42 -6.32 19.04
CA ASN A 156 21.47 -5.56 18.35
C ASN A 156 21.91 -4.26 19.08
N GLY A 157 21.38 -4.00 20.29
CA GLY A 157 21.74 -2.84 21.11
C GLY A 157 21.10 -1.52 20.71
N SER A 158 20.16 -1.49 19.75
CA SER A 158 19.46 -0.26 19.31
C SER A 158 18.52 0.28 20.38
N LEU A 159 17.91 -0.61 21.17
CA LEU A 159 17.07 -0.27 22.31
C LEU A 159 17.64 -0.87 23.59
N ASP A 160 17.78 -0.05 24.60
CA ASP A 160 18.00 -0.53 25.96
C ASP A 160 16.68 -1.03 26.59
N ALA A 161 16.79 -1.60 27.81
CA ALA A 161 15.61 -2.08 28.52
C ALA A 161 14.57 -0.97 28.83
N SER A 162 15.02 0.27 28.99
CA SER A 162 14.12 1.41 29.27
C SER A 162 13.37 1.84 28.02
N GLY A 163 14.04 1.88 26.87
CA GLY A 163 13.46 2.16 25.57
C GLY A 163 12.43 1.11 25.15
N ALA A 164 12.77 -0.18 25.37
CA ALA A 164 11.83 -1.26 25.07
C ALA A 164 10.55 -1.16 25.91
N ARG A 165 10.67 -0.97 27.25
CA ARG A 165 9.51 -0.75 28.12
C ARG A 165 8.71 0.48 27.74
N LEU A 166 9.33 1.53 27.22
CA LEU A 166 8.62 2.70 26.71
C LEU A 166 7.77 2.34 25.49
N VAL A 167 8.32 1.62 24.53
CA VAL A 167 7.56 1.17 23.35
C VAL A 167 6.43 0.21 23.74
N GLU A 168 6.67 -0.71 24.67
CA GLU A 168 5.63 -1.60 25.21
C GLU A 168 4.46 -0.81 25.84
N ARG A 169 4.72 0.25 26.61
CA ARG A 169 3.67 1.11 27.15
C ARG A 169 2.88 1.81 26.05
N VAL A 170 3.58 2.34 25.04
CA VAL A 170 2.91 2.98 23.90
C VAL A 170 2.05 1.97 23.14
N ALA A 171 2.57 0.76 22.89
CA ALA A 171 1.81 -0.33 22.28
C ALA A 171 0.55 -0.66 23.08
N GLY A 172 0.62 -0.75 24.41
CA GLY A 172 -0.54 -0.96 25.27
C GLY A 172 -1.57 0.16 25.18
N ARG A 173 -1.14 1.41 25.07
CA ARG A 173 -2.04 2.58 24.89
C ARG A 173 -2.69 2.57 23.50
N LEU A 174 -1.95 2.22 22.46
CA LEU A 174 -2.52 2.05 21.13
C LEU A 174 -3.56 0.94 21.11
N ALA A 175 -3.23 -0.22 21.66
CA ALA A 175 -4.16 -1.36 21.77
C ALA A 175 -5.43 -1.03 22.56
N SER A 176 -5.37 -0.09 23.53
CA SER A 176 -6.56 0.41 24.23
C SER A 176 -7.44 1.36 23.40
N GLY A 177 -7.02 1.73 22.18
CA GLY A 177 -7.74 2.60 21.26
C GLY A 177 -7.52 4.10 21.48
N LEU A 178 -6.54 4.50 22.29
CA LEU A 178 -6.30 5.91 22.62
C LEU A 178 -6.08 6.81 21.39
N LEU A 179 -5.45 6.26 20.33
CA LEU A 179 -5.14 6.97 19.09
C LEU A 179 -5.93 6.44 17.88
N ASP A 180 -6.92 5.57 18.11
CA ASP A 180 -7.81 5.15 17.03
C ASP A 180 -8.51 6.37 16.43
N ALA A 181 -8.57 6.40 15.12
CA ALA A 181 -9.19 7.46 14.35
C ALA A 181 -9.93 6.86 13.15
N ASP A 182 -10.86 7.63 12.62
CA ASP A 182 -11.53 7.28 11.37
C ASP A 182 -10.52 7.27 10.22
N GLN A 183 -10.72 6.35 9.30
CA GLN A 183 -10.05 6.42 8.00
C GLN A 183 -10.42 7.74 7.30
N PRO A 184 -9.55 8.26 6.40
CA PRO A 184 -9.87 9.42 5.59
C PRO A 184 -11.23 9.29 4.89
N ALA A 185 -11.87 10.43 4.64
CA ALA A 185 -13.28 10.50 4.24
C ALA A 185 -13.65 9.62 3.04
N LEU A 186 -12.80 9.56 2.00
CA LEU A 186 -13.07 8.75 0.81
C LEU A 186 -13.00 7.24 1.10
N VAL A 187 -12.02 6.80 1.92
CA VAL A 187 -11.93 5.40 2.36
C VAL A 187 -13.21 4.99 3.09
N SER A 188 -13.64 5.83 4.03
CA SER A 188 -14.86 5.60 4.82
C SER A 188 -16.13 5.62 3.96
N ALA A 189 -16.21 6.51 2.97
CA ALA A 189 -17.36 6.60 2.06
C ALA A 189 -17.50 5.34 1.20
N LEU A 190 -16.43 4.96 0.48
CA LEU A 190 -16.46 3.79 -0.39
C LEU A 190 -16.62 2.47 0.37
N ALA A 191 -16.11 2.38 1.60
CA ALA A 191 -16.35 1.21 2.46
C ALA A 191 -17.84 1.07 2.80
N ARG A 192 -18.54 2.16 3.12
CA ARG A 192 -19.99 2.15 3.39
C ARG A 192 -20.80 1.76 2.15
N GLU A 193 -20.45 2.29 0.98
CA GLU A 193 -21.10 1.96 -0.31
C GLU A 193 -20.99 0.46 -0.63
N ARG A 194 -19.86 -0.17 -0.27
CA ARG A 194 -19.64 -1.62 -0.43
C ARG A 194 -20.29 -2.48 0.66
N GLY A 195 -21.07 -1.88 1.57
CA GLY A 195 -21.69 -2.60 2.70
C GLY A 195 -20.71 -2.93 3.82
N GLY A 196 -19.60 -2.21 3.91
CA GLY A 196 -18.57 -2.41 4.94
C GLY A 196 -19.02 -2.08 6.35
N ALA A 197 -18.20 -2.50 7.33
CA ALA A 197 -18.51 -2.50 8.76
C ALA A 197 -18.91 -1.11 9.30
N PRO A 198 -19.86 -1.08 10.24
CA PRO A 198 -20.28 0.17 10.89
C PRO A 198 -19.21 0.77 11.82
N ASP A 199 -18.21 -0.02 12.25
CA ASP A 199 -17.13 0.46 13.13
C ASP A 199 -15.96 1.02 12.31
N ALA A 200 -15.86 2.34 12.27
CA ALA A 200 -14.85 3.07 11.52
C ALA A 200 -13.41 2.71 11.91
N ALA A 201 -13.17 2.38 13.19
CA ALA A 201 -11.84 2.00 13.68
C ALA A 201 -11.37 0.63 13.17
N ARG A 202 -12.25 -0.17 12.58
CA ARG A 202 -11.97 -1.47 11.98
C ARG A 202 -11.85 -1.44 10.47
N LEU A 203 -12.15 -0.32 9.83
CA LEU A 203 -11.99 -0.15 8.39
C LEU A 203 -10.51 -0.12 8.04
N ALA A 204 -10.14 -0.83 6.98
CA ALA A 204 -8.78 -0.83 6.48
C ALA A 204 -8.70 -0.20 5.08
N ALA A 205 -7.73 0.69 4.91
CA ALA A 205 -7.31 1.20 3.61
C ALA A 205 -6.39 0.20 2.93
N ARG A 206 -6.28 0.26 1.61
CA ARG A 206 -5.24 -0.42 0.85
C ARG A 206 -3.96 0.41 0.94
N THR A 207 -2.99 -0.03 1.74
CA THR A 207 -1.76 0.69 1.97
C THR A 207 -0.58 0.08 1.22
N HIS A 208 0.39 0.93 0.89
CA HIS A 208 1.68 0.52 0.37
C HIS A 208 2.51 -0.24 1.43
N GLY A 209 2.42 0.20 2.68
CA GLY A 209 2.98 -0.46 3.85
C GLY A 209 4.49 -0.26 4.08
N ASP A 210 5.20 0.32 3.10
CA ASP A 210 6.59 0.78 3.20
C ASP A 210 6.75 2.08 2.38
N LEU A 211 5.88 3.07 2.63
CA LEU A 211 5.81 4.27 1.81
C LEU A 211 6.74 5.38 2.31
N TRP A 212 8.01 5.25 2.01
CA TRP A 212 8.98 6.32 2.21
C TRP A 212 9.44 6.93 0.89
N ALA A 213 10.20 8.03 0.95
CA ALA A 213 10.61 8.79 -0.24
C ALA A 213 11.34 7.96 -1.31
N GLY A 214 12.04 6.88 -0.93
CA GLY A 214 12.73 5.99 -1.85
C GLY A 214 11.81 5.08 -2.66
N ASN A 215 10.61 4.81 -2.15
CA ASN A 215 9.62 3.94 -2.78
C ASN A 215 8.59 4.72 -3.62
N VAL A 216 8.84 6.03 -3.83
CA VAL A 216 8.13 6.88 -4.79
C VAL A 216 9.11 7.37 -5.84
N LEU A 217 9.13 6.73 -7.01
CA LEU A 217 9.96 7.19 -8.12
C LEU A 217 9.23 8.29 -8.91
N TRP A 218 9.90 9.42 -9.06
CA TRP A 218 9.41 10.53 -9.87
C TRP A 218 9.92 10.35 -11.30
N VAL A 219 9.01 10.20 -12.25
CA VAL A 219 9.36 9.91 -13.66
C VAL A 219 8.60 10.82 -14.62
N ALA A 220 9.10 10.96 -15.85
CA ALA A 220 8.33 11.64 -16.87
C ALA A 220 7.02 10.88 -17.14
N ARG A 221 5.91 11.60 -17.27
CA ARG A 221 4.58 11.01 -17.54
C ARG A 221 4.59 10.12 -18.78
N SER A 222 5.40 10.45 -19.78
CA SER A 222 5.53 9.65 -21.00
C SER A 222 6.03 8.23 -20.75
N GLU A 223 6.76 7.98 -19.64
CA GLU A 223 7.22 6.62 -19.30
C GLU A 223 6.09 5.72 -18.80
N THR A 224 5.03 6.31 -18.27
CA THR A 224 3.87 5.57 -17.72
C THR A 224 2.70 5.48 -18.70
N ALA A 225 2.74 6.17 -19.83
CA ALA A 225 1.61 6.34 -20.75
C ALA A 225 1.16 5.02 -21.43
N SER A 226 2.05 4.04 -21.54
CA SER A 226 1.76 2.74 -22.14
C SER A 226 1.45 1.64 -21.13
N TRP A 227 1.40 1.96 -19.84
CA TRP A 227 1.13 0.94 -18.82
C TRP A 227 -0.33 0.55 -18.83
N ALA A 228 -0.61 -0.69 -19.26
CA ALA A 228 -1.91 -1.30 -19.08
C ALA A 228 -2.10 -1.69 -17.60
N PRO A 229 -3.34 -1.73 -17.09
CA PRO A 229 -3.60 -2.34 -15.80
C PRO A 229 -3.05 -3.77 -15.79
N ALA A 230 -2.37 -4.16 -14.71
CA ALA A 230 -1.71 -5.45 -14.60
C ALA A 230 -2.71 -6.60 -14.76
N PRO A 231 -2.39 -7.66 -15.53
CA PRO A 231 -3.21 -8.84 -15.60
C PRO A 231 -3.22 -9.57 -14.24
N ALA A 232 -4.34 -10.16 -13.88
CA ALA A 232 -4.47 -10.94 -12.66
C ALA A 232 -3.38 -12.03 -12.59
N VAL A 233 -2.66 -12.12 -11.48
CA VAL A 233 -1.67 -13.17 -11.22
C VAL A 233 -2.44 -14.47 -10.95
N GLY A 234 -2.41 -15.43 -11.88
CA GLY A 234 -3.08 -16.71 -11.63
C GLY A 234 -3.38 -17.61 -12.82
N GLY A 235 -2.96 -17.25 -14.05
CA GLY A 235 -3.12 -18.13 -15.21
C GLY A 235 -1.80 -18.78 -15.66
N PRO A 236 -1.82 -20.00 -16.25
CA PRO A 236 -0.62 -20.60 -16.84
C PRO A 236 -0.11 -19.71 -17.97
N MET A 237 1.17 -19.41 -17.96
CA MET A 237 1.86 -18.56 -18.96
C MET A 237 1.72 -19.18 -20.36
N GLY A 238 0.79 -18.68 -21.15
CA GLY A 238 0.69 -18.99 -22.57
C GLY A 238 1.85 -18.37 -23.34
N GLY A 239 2.44 -19.16 -24.26
CA GLY A 239 3.48 -18.72 -25.17
C GLY A 239 3.05 -17.57 -26.10
N PRO A 240 3.94 -17.04 -26.97
CA PRO A 240 3.72 -15.82 -27.73
C PRO A 240 2.53 -15.98 -28.70
N GLY A 241 1.43 -15.35 -28.36
CA GLY A 241 0.25 -15.26 -29.22
C GLY A 241 0.42 -14.10 -30.21
N THR A 242 0.20 -14.42 -31.47
CA THR A 242 0.08 -13.49 -32.60
C THR A 242 -1.03 -12.47 -32.35
N GLY A 243 -0.72 -11.17 -32.53
CA GLY A 243 -1.67 -10.08 -32.35
C GLY A 243 -2.81 -10.10 -33.38
N PRO A 244 -3.97 -9.52 -33.06
CA PRO A 244 -5.00 -9.26 -34.05
C PRO A 244 -4.74 -7.99 -34.84
N GLU A 245 -5.12 -8.06 -36.11
CA GLU A 245 -4.97 -7.04 -37.14
C GLU A 245 -5.87 -5.80 -36.93
N ASP A 246 -5.40 -4.69 -37.49
CA ASP A 246 -6.02 -3.36 -37.51
C ASP A 246 -7.43 -3.33 -38.11
N GLY A 247 -8.32 -2.59 -37.47
CA GLY A 247 -9.55 -2.08 -38.07
C GLY A 247 -9.92 -0.71 -37.48
N PRO A 248 -10.15 0.33 -38.30
CA PRO A 248 -10.43 1.67 -37.78
C PRO A 248 -11.91 1.80 -37.36
N LEU A 249 -12.13 2.33 -36.16
CA LEU A 249 -13.46 2.81 -35.76
C LEU A 249 -13.43 4.33 -35.53
N GLU A 250 -14.02 5.04 -36.46
CA GLU A 250 -14.45 6.43 -36.30
C GLU A 250 -15.53 6.52 -35.21
N GLY A 251 -15.35 7.41 -34.24
CA GLY A 251 -16.30 7.71 -33.17
C GLY A 251 -16.46 9.20 -32.99
N ALA A 252 -17.70 9.66 -33.11
CA ALA A 252 -18.16 11.05 -33.07
C ALA A 252 -17.89 11.78 -31.74
N PRO A 253 -17.83 13.13 -31.73
CA PRO A 253 -17.50 13.93 -30.54
C PRO A 253 -18.64 14.01 -29.54
N ALA A 254 -18.32 13.90 -28.25
CA ALA A 254 -19.22 14.13 -27.13
C ALA A 254 -19.38 15.63 -26.82
N PRO A 255 -20.58 16.08 -26.32
CA PRO A 255 -20.88 17.49 -26.10
C PRO A 255 -20.21 18.10 -24.88
N GLY A 256 -19.93 19.39 -25.01
CA GLY A 256 -19.14 20.28 -24.18
C GLY A 256 -19.27 20.19 -22.66
N ALA A 257 -18.13 20.21 -22.02
CA ALA A 257 -17.95 20.48 -20.60
C ALA A 257 -17.70 21.98 -20.36
N PRO A 258 -18.07 22.53 -19.18
CA PRO A 258 -17.94 23.96 -18.89
C PRO A 258 -16.48 24.39 -18.76
N ALA A 259 -16.19 25.59 -19.24
CA ALA A 259 -14.90 26.25 -19.20
C ALA A 259 -14.47 26.64 -17.76
N GLY A 260 -13.83 25.72 -17.06
CA GLY A 260 -12.94 25.98 -15.96
C GLY A 260 -11.54 25.62 -16.44
N GLY A 261 -10.59 26.56 -16.40
CA GLY A 261 -9.24 26.39 -16.96
C GLY A 261 -8.63 25.05 -16.57
N GLU A 262 -8.52 24.15 -17.50
CA GLU A 262 -7.90 22.82 -17.35
C GLU A 262 -6.47 23.02 -16.88
N ARG A 263 -6.21 22.71 -15.60
CA ARG A 263 -4.83 22.62 -15.12
C ARG A 263 -4.17 21.46 -15.87
N ARG A 264 -3.27 21.81 -16.78
CA ARG A 264 -2.46 20.82 -17.51
C ARG A 264 -1.89 19.81 -16.51
N ALA A 265 -2.06 18.51 -16.79
CA ALA A 265 -1.48 17.45 -15.97
C ALA A 265 0.04 17.65 -15.85
N PRO A 266 0.64 17.42 -14.67
CA PRO A 266 2.07 17.60 -14.50
C PRO A 266 2.85 16.66 -15.42
N ASP A 267 3.96 17.15 -15.97
CA ASP A 267 4.83 16.36 -16.87
C ASP A 267 5.60 15.26 -16.12
N VAL A 268 5.62 15.31 -14.78
CA VAL A 268 6.25 14.33 -13.88
C VAL A 268 5.15 13.68 -13.03
N VAL A 269 5.27 12.38 -12.79
CA VAL A 269 4.38 11.60 -11.93
C VAL A 269 5.17 10.81 -10.89
N GLY A 270 4.57 10.60 -9.71
CA GLY A 270 5.10 9.67 -8.71
C GLY A 270 4.60 8.26 -9.01
N VAL A 271 5.50 7.30 -8.98
CA VAL A 271 5.26 5.88 -9.23
C VAL A 271 5.60 5.09 -7.99
N LEU A 272 4.72 4.22 -7.54
CA LEU A 272 4.93 3.32 -6.42
C LEU A 272 5.77 2.12 -6.84
N ILE A 273 6.76 1.76 -6.01
CA ILE A 273 7.65 0.61 -6.16
C ILE A 273 7.89 -0.05 -4.79
N ASP A 274 8.37 -1.29 -4.76
CA ASP A 274 8.85 -2.00 -3.55
C ASP A 274 7.85 -2.01 -2.37
N PRO A 275 6.58 -2.38 -2.55
CA PRO A 275 5.60 -2.34 -1.48
C PRO A 275 5.77 -3.50 -0.48
N ALA A 276 5.40 -3.23 0.78
CA ALA A 276 4.98 -4.22 1.76
C ALA A 276 3.45 -4.14 1.93
N ALA A 277 2.73 -4.29 0.81
CA ALA A 277 1.32 -3.96 0.69
C ALA A 277 0.44 -4.76 1.65
N GLN A 278 -0.49 -4.06 2.29
CA GLN A 278 -1.37 -4.65 3.28
C GLN A 278 -2.59 -3.77 3.54
N GLY A 279 -3.59 -4.35 4.23
CA GLY A 279 -4.64 -3.54 4.84
C GLY A 279 -4.09 -2.73 6.01
N GLY A 280 -4.32 -1.42 6.04
CA GLY A 280 -3.77 -0.56 7.07
C GLY A 280 -4.61 0.70 7.32
N HIS A 281 -4.08 1.61 8.11
CA HIS A 281 -4.62 2.96 8.21
C HIS A 281 -3.91 3.85 7.21
N ALA A 282 -4.65 4.58 6.40
CA ALA A 282 -4.09 5.46 5.37
C ALA A 282 -3.11 6.51 5.91
N GLU A 283 -3.30 6.98 7.14
CA GLU A 283 -2.37 7.89 7.80
C GLU A 283 -0.97 7.28 8.00
N THR A 284 -0.84 5.93 8.01
CA THR A 284 0.47 5.27 8.16
C THR A 284 1.36 5.56 6.95
N ASP A 285 0.88 5.31 5.74
CA ASP A 285 1.62 5.63 4.51
C ASP A 285 1.95 7.12 4.42
N LEU A 286 0.99 7.99 4.75
CA LEU A 286 1.20 9.44 4.76
C LEU A 286 2.28 9.87 5.77
N ALA A 287 2.31 9.26 6.94
CA ALA A 287 3.31 9.54 7.97
C ALA A 287 4.70 9.02 7.59
N GLU A 288 4.77 7.85 6.97
CA GLU A 288 6.02 7.21 6.55
C GLU A 288 6.76 8.03 5.49
N LEU A 289 6.06 8.71 4.57
CA LEU A 289 6.65 9.68 3.65
C LEU A 289 7.50 10.74 4.35
N GLY A 290 7.14 11.13 5.57
CA GLY A 290 7.85 12.13 6.37
C GLY A 290 9.10 11.61 7.08
N VAL A 291 9.32 10.28 7.18
CA VAL A 291 10.45 9.72 7.96
C VAL A 291 11.79 10.06 7.33
N PHE A 292 11.90 10.03 5.99
CA PHE A 292 13.14 10.25 5.24
C PHE A 292 13.05 11.42 4.23
N SER A 293 12.31 12.47 4.59
CA SER A 293 12.28 13.75 3.87
C SER A 293 11.76 13.65 2.43
N GLN A 294 10.50 13.29 2.27
CA GLN A 294 9.81 13.33 0.98
C GLN A 294 9.80 14.78 0.43
N PRO A 295 10.32 15.02 -0.79
CA PRO A 295 10.22 16.34 -1.42
C PRO A 295 8.77 16.79 -1.61
N HIS A 296 8.47 18.04 -1.29
CA HIS A 296 7.13 18.65 -1.40
C HIS A 296 6.04 17.89 -0.63
N LEU A 297 6.37 17.32 0.55
CA LEU A 297 5.45 16.56 1.38
C LEU A 297 4.17 17.34 1.72
N ASP A 298 4.29 18.63 1.95
CA ASP A 298 3.17 19.57 2.17
C ASP A 298 2.18 19.55 0.99
N GLN A 299 2.69 19.44 -0.24
CA GLN A 299 1.85 19.32 -1.45
C GLN A 299 1.22 17.94 -1.61
N VAL A 300 1.91 16.88 -1.17
CA VAL A 300 1.29 15.54 -1.11
C VAL A 300 0.08 15.56 -0.16
N TYR A 301 0.25 16.08 1.05
CA TYR A 301 -0.86 16.21 2.01
C TYR A 301 -1.99 17.08 1.47
N ALA A 302 -1.66 18.25 0.91
CA ALA A 302 -2.66 19.14 0.34
C ALA A 302 -3.45 18.47 -0.80
N GLY A 303 -2.77 17.73 -1.69
CA GLY A 303 -3.42 16.97 -2.75
C GLY A 303 -4.29 15.83 -2.23
N TYR A 304 -3.85 15.16 -1.17
CA TYR A 304 -4.62 14.11 -0.51
C TYR A 304 -5.93 14.67 0.08
N GLU A 305 -5.83 15.76 0.84
CA GLU A 305 -6.99 16.42 1.48
C GLU A 305 -7.98 17.02 0.46
N GLU A 306 -7.55 17.34 -0.77
CA GLU A 306 -8.47 17.74 -1.85
C GLU A 306 -9.45 16.64 -2.26
N VAL A 307 -9.09 15.37 -2.07
CA VAL A 307 -9.88 14.20 -2.47
C VAL A 307 -10.50 13.51 -1.28
N SER A 308 -9.76 13.45 -0.17
CA SER A 308 -10.14 12.70 1.01
C SER A 308 -9.70 13.44 2.26
N ALA A 309 -10.62 14.11 2.93
CA ALA A 309 -10.33 14.81 4.18
C ALA A 309 -9.75 13.82 5.20
N LEU A 310 -8.66 14.22 5.86
CA LEU A 310 -8.05 13.47 6.94
C LEU A 310 -8.82 13.68 8.25
N ALA A 311 -8.81 12.68 9.14
CA ALA A 311 -9.47 12.78 10.43
C ALA A 311 -8.88 13.90 11.30
N ALA A 312 -9.72 14.56 12.11
CA ALA A 312 -9.24 15.59 13.03
C ALA A 312 -8.08 15.07 13.89
N GLY A 313 -7.08 15.90 14.13
CA GLY A 313 -5.89 15.53 14.92
C GLY A 313 -4.90 14.59 14.22
N TRP A 314 -4.98 14.42 12.91
CA TRP A 314 -4.06 13.53 12.18
C TRP A 314 -2.58 13.94 12.32
N ARG A 315 -2.30 15.26 12.43
CA ARG A 315 -0.92 15.76 12.58
C ARG A 315 -0.29 15.35 13.90
N GLU A 316 -1.08 15.24 14.95
CA GLU A 316 -0.68 14.77 16.28
C GLU A 316 -0.37 13.27 16.27
N ARG A 317 -1.03 12.49 15.38
CA ARG A 317 -0.83 11.05 15.23
C ARG A 317 0.33 10.68 14.31
N VAL A 318 0.86 11.59 13.50
CA VAL A 318 1.96 11.31 12.55
C VAL A 318 3.11 10.54 13.20
N GLY A 319 3.58 10.97 14.36
CA GLY A 319 4.69 10.26 15.04
C GLY A 319 4.31 8.85 15.49
N ALA A 320 3.07 8.61 15.91
CA ALA A 320 2.62 7.26 16.26
C ALA A 320 2.65 6.33 15.05
N HIS A 321 2.14 6.79 13.91
CA HIS A 321 2.19 6.05 12.65
C HIS A 321 3.62 5.82 12.11
N GLN A 322 4.59 6.67 12.45
CA GLN A 322 5.99 6.50 12.08
C GLN A 322 6.72 5.46 12.93
N LEU A 323 6.18 5.04 14.07
CA LEU A 323 6.88 4.14 14.98
C LEU A 323 7.20 2.78 14.34
N HIS A 324 6.34 2.24 13.47
CA HIS A 324 6.62 0.99 12.76
C HIS A 324 7.88 1.11 11.91
N MET A 325 7.95 2.10 11.03
CA MET A 325 9.13 2.35 10.19
C MET A 325 10.39 2.54 11.04
N LEU A 326 10.30 3.29 12.14
CA LEU A 326 11.45 3.55 13.02
C LEU A 326 11.93 2.30 13.76
N ILE A 327 11.02 1.48 14.30
CA ILE A 327 11.39 0.30 15.07
C ILE A 327 11.89 -0.85 14.20
N ILE A 328 11.31 -1.02 12.99
CA ILE A 328 11.81 -2.03 12.04
C ILE A 328 13.23 -1.68 11.56
N HIS A 329 13.49 -0.38 11.31
CA HIS A 329 14.85 0.08 10.99
C HIS A 329 15.81 -0.06 12.18
N ALA A 330 15.36 0.18 13.41
CA ALA A 330 16.14 -0.09 14.60
C ALA A 330 16.47 -1.58 14.73
N ALA A 331 15.52 -2.46 14.45
CA ALA A 331 15.71 -3.91 14.49
C ALA A 331 16.66 -4.43 13.40
N LEU A 332 16.59 -3.86 12.19
CA LEU A 332 17.39 -4.32 11.05
C LEU A 332 18.79 -3.70 10.99
N PHE A 333 18.88 -2.39 11.21
CA PHE A 333 20.09 -1.62 10.90
C PHE A 333 20.77 -1.01 12.11
N GLY A 334 20.12 -0.95 13.27
CA GLY A 334 20.69 -0.35 14.47
C GLY A 334 20.88 1.17 14.35
N GLY A 335 22.07 1.64 14.77
CA GLY A 335 22.45 3.04 14.67
C GLY A 335 21.51 4.01 15.40
N GLY A 336 21.22 5.15 14.80
CA GLY A 336 20.39 6.20 15.40
C GLY A 336 18.88 5.91 15.44
N TYR A 337 18.41 4.82 14.80
CA TYR A 337 16.97 4.53 14.71
C TYR A 337 16.35 4.19 16.05
N GLY A 338 17.08 3.49 16.95
CA GLY A 338 16.61 3.23 18.31
C GLY A 338 16.37 4.52 19.09
N ALA A 339 17.31 5.46 19.03
CA ALA A 339 17.14 6.77 19.68
C ALA A 339 15.95 7.55 19.10
N ARG A 340 15.75 7.52 17.79
CA ARG A 340 14.58 8.16 17.12
C ARG A 340 13.28 7.48 17.55
N THR A 341 13.24 6.14 17.62
CA THR A 341 12.08 5.38 18.11
C THR A 341 11.72 5.83 19.53
N VAL A 342 12.68 5.89 20.44
CA VAL A 342 12.48 6.34 21.83
C VAL A 342 12.00 7.78 21.88
N ALA A 343 12.63 8.68 21.14
CA ALA A 343 12.23 10.11 21.11
C ALA A 343 10.79 10.29 20.61
N THR A 344 10.39 9.54 19.59
CA THR A 344 9.03 9.57 19.05
C THR A 344 8.05 8.94 20.03
N ALA A 345 8.36 7.78 20.59
CA ALA A 345 7.50 7.06 21.54
C ALA A 345 7.19 7.88 22.81
N ARG A 346 8.14 8.70 23.28
CA ARG A 346 7.93 9.58 24.47
C ARG A 346 6.73 10.52 24.33
N ARG A 347 6.34 10.87 23.13
CA ARG A 347 5.19 11.76 22.86
C ARG A 347 3.84 11.06 23.12
N TYR A 348 3.85 9.74 23.18
CA TYR A 348 2.64 8.91 23.27
C TYR A 348 2.61 8.00 24.53
N ALA A 349 3.61 8.09 25.39
CA ALA A 349 3.75 7.26 26.60
C ALA A 349 2.85 7.72 27.76
#